data_7ef6bbdb4ff51a49450b3760c2461b52
#
_entry.id   7ef6bbdb4ff51a49450b3760c2461b52
#
_cell.length_a   1.000
_cell.length_b   1.000
_cell.length_c   1.000
_cell.angle_alpha   90.00
_cell.angle_beta   90.00
_cell.angle_gamma   90.00
#
_symmetry.space_group_name_H-M   'P 1'
#
loop_
_entity.id
_entity.type
_entity.pdbx_description
1 polymer ?
#
loop_
_entity_poly.entity_id
_entity_poly.type
_entity_poly.pdbx_seq_one_letter_code
_entity_poly.pdbx_strand_id
1 'polypeptide(L)'
;MNTILRFVAAGLAAIAMAGCSMMSPPADLDLRTTQQSAEGKYLVSIHPLVATVPVNRIHAWEISVATAAGEPVTGARIGFDGGMPQHGHGFPTQPRVTEELGNGRYRLDGVKFSMTGWWEMKLRIQAGAANDRVTFNTVVAEPAPDHALAAR
;
A
#
# COMPACT_ATOMS: atom_id res chain seq x y z
N MET A 1 -30.75 -63.67 -16.06
CA MET A 1 -31.67 -62.78 -15.33
C MET A 1 -30.86 -62.15 -14.20
N ASN A 2 -30.68 -60.83 -14.21
CA ASN A 2 -30.03 -60.00 -13.18
C ASN A 2 -28.50 -59.86 -13.15
N THR A 3 -27.98 -59.24 -14.19
CA THR A 3 -26.60 -58.71 -14.18
C THR A 3 -26.55 -57.24 -14.57
N ILE A 4 -27.54 -56.44 -14.21
CA ILE A 4 -27.62 -55.02 -14.53
C ILE A 4 -27.96 -54.23 -13.26
N LEU A 5 -27.10 -54.20 -12.27
CA LEU A 5 -27.27 -53.26 -11.14
C LEU A 5 -25.99 -53.11 -10.30
N ARG A 6 -24.84 -52.87 -10.90
CA ARG A 6 -23.59 -52.61 -10.15
C ARG A 6 -22.67 -51.55 -10.77
N PHE A 7 -23.18 -50.61 -11.61
CA PHE A 7 -22.38 -49.53 -12.18
C PHE A 7 -22.99 -48.15 -12.00
N VAL A 8 -23.49 -47.83 -10.81
CA VAL A 8 -23.89 -46.47 -10.46
C VAL A 8 -23.47 -46.19 -9.01
N ALA A 9 -22.19 -46.01 -8.76
CA ALA A 9 -21.68 -45.43 -7.52
C ALA A 9 -20.18 -45.13 -7.58
N ALA A 10 -19.70 -44.50 -8.67
CA ALA A 10 -18.32 -44.02 -8.73
C ALA A 10 -18.25 -42.72 -9.52
N GLY A 11 -18.99 -41.73 -9.09
CA GLY A 11 -19.02 -40.45 -9.78
C GLY A 11 -19.66 -39.38 -8.95
N LEU A 12 -19.02 -38.87 -7.90
CA LEU A 12 -19.23 -37.51 -7.37
C LEU A 12 -18.40 -37.32 -6.09
N ALA A 13 -17.14 -37.03 -6.24
CA ALA A 13 -16.36 -36.40 -5.15
C ALA A 13 -15.17 -35.64 -5.74
N ALA A 14 -15.41 -34.84 -6.75
CA ALA A 14 -14.53 -33.71 -7.10
C ALA A 14 -15.13 -32.46 -6.46
N ILE A 15 -15.09 -32.38 -5.13
CA ILE A 15 -15.29 -31.13 -4.41
C ILE A 15 -14.09 -30.28 -4.76
N ALA A 16 -14.31 -29.33 -5.67
CA ALA A 16 -13.37 -28.25 -5.96
C ALA A 16 -13.04 -27.56 -4.63
N MET A 17 -11.84 -27.81 -4.13
CA MET A 17 -11.21 -26.91 -3.16
C MET A 17 -10.95 -25.60 -3.93
N ALA A 18 -11.94 -24.72 -3.98
CA ALA A 18 -11.72 -23.33 -4.25
C ALA A 18 -10.96 -22.78 -3.03
N GLY A 19 -9.66 -23.06 -2.99
CA GLY A 19 -8.74 -22.41 -2.07
C GLY A 19 -8.91 -20.92 -2.27
N CYS A 20 -9.11 -20.17 -1.20
CA CYS A 20 -8.96 -18.73 -1.21
C CYS A 20 -7.53 -18.45 -1.70
N SER A 21 -7.38 -18.24 -3.00
CA SER A 21 -6.16 -17.71 -3.57
C SER A 21 -6.00 -16.33 -2.97
N MET A 22 -5.13 -16.19 -1.98
CA MET A 22 -4.61 -14.90 -1.57
C MET A 22 -4.08 -14.26 -2.85
N MET A 23 -4.75 -13.23 -3.34
CA MET A 23 -4.37 -12.58 -4.59
C MET A 23 -2.99 -11.97 -4.38
N SER A 24 -1.96 -12.60 -4.97
CA SER A 24 -0.61 -12.03 -4.96
C SER A 24 -0.63 -10.65 -5.63
N PRO A 25 0.16 -9.70 -5.13
CA PRO A 25 0.34 -8.43 -5.81
C PRO A 25 0.81 -8.65 -7.26
N PRO A 26 0.45 -7.78 -8.22
CA PRO A 26 1.03 -7.81 -9.55
C PRO A 26 2.55 -7.83 -9.52
N ALA A 27 3.17 -8.63 -10.39
CA ALA A 27 4.64 -8.82 -10.38
C ALA A 27 5.41 -7.60 -10.90
N ASP A 28 4.74 -6.70 -11.62
CA ASP A 28 5.29 -5.51 -12.28
C ASP A 28 5.00 -4.19 -11.55
N LEU A 29 4.62 -4.27 -10.26
CA LEU A 29 4.39 -3.07 -9.47
C LEU A 29 5.65 -2.22 -9.34
N ASP A 30 5.51 -0.93 -9.62
CA ASP A 30 6.53 0.05 -9.28
C ASP A 30 6.52 0.30 -7.76
N LEU A 31 7.49 -0.25 -7.07
CA LEU A 31 7.66 -0.13 -5.61
C LEU A 31 8.67 0.96 -5.22
N ARG A 32 9.10 1.81 -6.15
CA ARG A 32 10.00 2.92 -5.83
C ARG A 32 9.32 3.88 -4.86
N THR A 33 10.06 4.29 -3.85
CA THR A 33 9.63 5.26 -2.84
C THR A 33 9.90 6.70 -3.25
N THR A 34 10.53 6.91 -4.41
CA THR A 34 10.75 8.23 -5.03
C THR A 34 10.30 8.17 -6.47
N GLN A 35 9.38 9.05 -6.85
CA GLN A 35 8.78 9.10 -8.18
C GLN A 35 8.50 10.54 -8.63
N GLN A 36 8.50 10.76 -9.93
CA GLN A 36 7.95 11.99 -10.50
C GLN A 36 6.41 11.95 -10.42
N SER A 37 5.82 13.10 -10.16
CA SER A 37 4.38 13.29 -10.27
C SER A 37 3.89 13.13 -11.72
N ALA A 38 2.61 12.88 -11.92
CA ALA A 38 2.03 12.48 -13.20
C ALA A 38 2.30 13.45 -14.36
N GLU A 39 2.36 14.76 -14.07
CA GLU A 39 2.67 15.81 -15.05
C GLU A 39 4.14 16.27 -14.96
N GLY A 40 4.97 15.60 -14.15
CA GLY A 40 6.40 15.88 -13.99
C GLY A 40 6.73 17.16 -13.23
N LYS A 41 5.77 17.80 -12.57
CA LYS A 41 5.98 19.06 -11.85
C LYS A 41 6.81 18.89 -10.58
N TYR A 42 6.69 17.73 -9.94
CA TYR A 42 7.32 17.43 -8.66
C TYR A 42 8.09 16.11 -8.70
N LEU A 43 9.20 16.07 -7.96
CA LEU A 43 9.84 14.85 -7.51
C LEU A 43 9.39 14.60 -6.08
N VAL A 44 8.76 13.46 -5.83
CA VAL A 44 8.14 13.14 -4.55
C VAL A 44 8.74 11.86 -4.00
N SER A 45 9.05 11.84 -2.70
CA SER A 45 9.42 10.62 -2.00
C SER A 45 8.57 10.42 -0.76
N ILE A 46 8.39 9.14 -0.39
CA ILE A 46 7.70 8.74 0.83
C ILE A 46 8.54 7.71 1.60
N HIS A 47 8.52 7.79 2.92
CA HIS A 47 9.06 6.73 3.77
C HIS A 47 8.35 6.66 5.13
N PRO A 48 8.23 5.47 5.72
CA PRO A 48 7.62 5.33 7.04
C PRO A 48 8.54 5.91 8.12
N LEU A 49 7.96 6.54 9.14
CA LEU A 49 8.68 7.01 10.33
C LEU A 49 8.79 5.90 11.41
N VAL A 50 8.69 4.66 10.99
CA VAL A 50 8.84 3.45 11.82
C VAL A 50 9.78 2.48 11.12
N ALA A 51 10.55 1.71 11.88
CA ALA A 51 11.54 0.77 11.33
C ALA A 51 10.88 -0.37 10.54
N THR A 52 9.71 -0.82 10.97
CA THR A 52 8.92 -1.85 10.31
C THR A 52 7.47 -1.37 10.22
N VAL A 53 6.91 -1.42 9.02
CA VAL A 53 5.52 -1.04 8.79
C VAL A 53 4.59 -2.06 9.45
N PRO A 54 3.81 -1.66 10.49
CA PRO A 54 2.98 -2.59 11.21
C PRO A 54 1.63 -2.79 10.52
N VAL A 55 1.10 -4.02 10.60
CA VAL A 55 -0.30 -4.30 10.25
C VAL A 55 -1.20 -3.89 11.42
N ASN A 56 -2.35 -3.32 11.09
CA ASN A 56 -3.43 -2.96 12.01
C ASN A 56 -3.07 -1.97 13.13
N ARG A 57 -1.98 -1.21 12.97
CA ARG A 57 -1.55 -0.15 13.90
C ARG A 57 -1.38 1.17 13.16
N ILE A 58 -1.80 2.26 13.79
CA ILE A 58 -1.61 3.63 13.26
C ILE A 58 -0.14 4.00 13.39
N HIS A 59 0.41 4.56 12.31
CA HIS A 59 1.78 5.07 12.26
C HIS A 59 1.87 6.27 11.32
N ALA A 60 3.03 6.92 11.29
CA ALA A 60 3.28 8.10 10.48
C ALA A 60 4.27 7.82 9.35
N TRP A 61 4.17 8.63 8.31
CA TRP A 61 5.10 8.67 7.17
C TRP A 61 5.63 10.08 6.99
N GLU A 62 6.78 10.20 6.35
CA GLU A 62 7.29 11.45 5.82
C GLU A 62 7.10 11.48 4.30
N ILE A 63 6.64 12.61 3.81
CA ILE A 63 6.56 12.95 2.39
C ILE A 63 7.59 14.04 2.12
N SER A 64 8.44 13.88 1.13
CA SER A 64 9.32 14.95 0.65
C SER A 64 8.88 15.36 -0.75
N VAL A 65 8.77 16.66 -0.98
CA VAL A 65 8.35 17.25 -2.26
C VAL A 65 9.41 18.23 -2.73
N ALA A 66 9.91 18.04 -3.92
CA ALA A 66 10.78 18.97 -4.62
C ALA A 66 10.20 19.29 -5.99
N THR A 67 10.62 20.42 -6.57
CA THR A 67 10.35 20.74 -7.98
C THR A 67 11.11 19.76 -8.89
N ALA A 68 10.81 19.75 -10.18
CA ALA A 68 11.56 18.97 -11.16
C ALA A 68 13.07 19.35 -11.21
N ALA A 69 13.43 20.56 -10.76
CA ALA A 69 14.81 21.03 -10.65
C ALA A 69 15.50 20.63 -9.33
N GLY A 70 14.76 19.95 -8.42
CA GLY A 70 15.28 19.49 -7.13
C GLY A 70 15.13 20.51 -5.98
N GLU A 71 14.50 21.67 -6.21
CA GLU A 71 14.27 22.66 -5.17
C GLU A 71 13.17 22.22 -4.21
N PRO A 72 13.35 22.33 -2.88
CA PRO A 72 12.31 21.98 -1.91
C PRO A 72 11.03 22.78 -2.12
N VAL A 73 9.89 22.12 -2.08
CA VAL A 73 8.57 22.76 -2.17
C VAL A 73 8.01 22.94 -0.78
N THR A 74 7.90 24.18 -0.31
CA THR A 74 7.32 24.56 0.98
C THR A 74 5.90 25.10 0.82
N GLY A 75 5.11 25.04 1.90
CA GLY A 75 3.73 25.55 1.90
C GLY A 75 2.77 24.77 1.00
N ALA A 76 3.10 23.56 0.59
CA ALA A 76 2.22 22.74 -0.22
C ALA A 76 1.02 22.21 0.58
N ARG A 77 -0.14 22.17 -0.05
CA ARG A 77 -1.29 21.39 0.42
C ARG A 77 -1.20 20.00 -0.19
N ILE A 78 -1.14 19.00 0.67
CA ILE A 78 -1.04 17.60 0.24
C ILE A 78 -2.28 16.86 0.71
N GLY A 79 -3.12 16.44 -0.23
CA GLY A 79 -4.25 15.54 0.02
C GLY A 79 -3.81 14.10 -0.12
N PHE A 80 -4.33 13.24 0.75
CA PHE A 80 -4.07 11.79 0.74
C PHE A 80 -5.33 11.02 0.38
N ASP A 81 -5.16 9.96 -0.39
CA ASP A 81 -6.18 8.96 -0.72
C ASP A 81 -5.48 7.61 -0.98
N GLY A 82 -6.23 6.55 -1.15
CA GLY A 82 -5.69 5.26 -1.50
C GLY A 82 -6.47 4.09 -0.91
N GLY A 83 -5.86 2.90 -0.94
CA GLY A 83 -6.48 1.68 -0.46
C GLY A 83 -5.86 0.43 -1.07
N MET A 84 -6.60 -0.67 -1.01
CA MET A 84 -6.24 -1.96 -1.61
C MET A 84 -7.01 -2.18 -2.91
N PRO A 85 -6.41 -2.00 -4.09
CA PRO A 85 -7.12 -2.17 -5.36
C PRO A 85 -7.71 -3.56 -5.55
N GLN A 86 -7.00 -4.60 -5.09
CA GLN A 86 -7.44 -5.99 -5.20
C GLN A 86 -8.65 -6.32 -4.31
N HIS A 87 -8.89 -5.54 -3.26
CA HIS A 87 -10.00 -5.75 -2.33
C HIS A 87 -11.11 -4.69 -2.46
N GLY A 88 -10.89 -3.66 -3.27
CA GLY A 88 -11.89 -2.63 -3.53
C GLY A 88 -12.24 -1.75 -2.33
N HIS A 89 -11.35 -1.62 -1.33
CA HIS A 89 -11.57 -0.77 -0.17
C HIS A 89 -10.44 0.23 0.07
N GLY A 90 -10.77 1.34 0.72
CA GLY A 90 -9.82 2.38 1.11
C GLY A 90 -9.09 2.07 2.42
N PHE A 91 -8.36 3.08 2.91
CA PHE A 91 -7.76 3.03 4.24
C PHE A 91 -8.86 3.01 5.33
N PRO A 92 -8.67 2.26 6.44
CA PRO A 92 -9.64 2.23 7.54
C PRO A 92 -9.61 3.50 8.40
N THR A 93 -8.67 4.40 8.11
CA THR A 93 -8.46 5.69 8.77
C THR A 93 -8.50 6.80 7.72
N GLN A 94 -8.37 8.05 8.16
CA GLN A 94 -8.26 9.22 7.30
C GLN A 94 -6.86 9.85 7.44
N PRO A 95 -5.83 9.29 6.79
CA PRO A 95 -4.50 9.86 6.83
C PRO A 95 -4.49 11.29 6.29
N ARG A 96 -3.71 12.16 6.95
CA ARG A 96 -3.58 13.56 6.52
C ARG A 96 -2.22 14.12 6.89
N VAL A 97 -1.78 15.08 6.11
CA VAL A 97 -0.61 15.89 6.48
C VAL A 97 -0.98 16.76 7.67
N THR A 98 -0.22 16.66 8.74
CA THR A 98 -0.46 17.37 10.01
C THR A 98 0.60 18.43 10.29
N GLU A 99 1.77 18.31 9.67
CA GLU A 99 2.90 19.19 9.94
C GLU A 99 3.80 19.34 8.70
N GLU A 100 4.28 20.56 8.46
CA GLU A 100 5.38 20.83 7.56
C GLU A 100 6.69 20.87 8.35
N LEU A 101 7.60 19.95 8.03
CA LEU A 101 8.88 19.76 8.75
C LEU A 101 10.01 20.67 8.22
N GLY A 102 9.70 21.51 7.23
CA GLY A 102 10.68 22.34 6.53
C GLY A 102 11.43 21.61 5.41
N ASN A 103 12.07 22.36 4.54
CA ASN A 103 12.81 21.85 3.38
C ASN A 103 11.99 20.89 2.49
N GLY A 104 10.72 21.21 2.25
CA GLY A 104 9.83 20.41 1.42
C GLY A 104 9.40 19.09 2.04
N ARG A 105 9.60 18.88 3.34
CA ARG A 105 9.20 17.67 4.07
C ARG A 105 7.92 17.89 4.85
N TYR A 106 7.08 16.86 4.85
CA TYR A 106 5.74 16.89 5.44
C TYR A 106 5.49 15.61 6.21
N ARG A 107 4.87 15.73 7.38
CA ARG A 107 4.45 14.60 8.20
C ARG A 107 3.03 14.19 7.83
N LEU A 108 2.88 12.92 7.42
CA LEU A 108 1.59 12.28 7.15
C LEU A 108 1.25 11.38 8.34
N ASP A 109 0.25 11.74 9.11
CA ASP A 109 -0.22 10.95 10.25
C ASP A 109 -1.49 10.16 9.89
N GLY A 110 -1.76 9.13 10.70
CA GLY A 110 -2.99 8.36 10.63
C GLY A 110 -2.97 7.22 9.63
N VAL A 111 -1.83 6.85 9.07
CA VAL A 111 -1.72 5.70 8.17
C VAL A 111 -1.93 4.41 8.94
N LYS A 112 -2.83 3.55 8.47
CA LYS A 112 -3.08 2.23 9.02
C LYS A 112 -3.38 1.25 7.89
N PHE A 113 -2.53 0.27 7.75
CA PHE A 113 -2.78 -0.89 6.88
C PHE A 113 -3.55 -1.93 7.69
N SER A 114 -4.79 -2.25 7.31
CA SER A 114 -5.64 -3.19 8.05
C SER A 114 -5.25 -4.64 7.84
N MET A 115 -4.50 -4.94 6.79
CA MET A 115 -4.06 -6.28 6.44
C MET A 115 -2.80 -6.23 5.57
N THR A 116 -2.17 -7.37 5.39
CA THR A 116 -1.06 -7.56 4.45
C THR A 116 -1.52 -7.48 3.00
N GLY A 117 -0.59 -7.27 2.08
CA GLY A 117 -0.83 -7.20 0.65
C GLY A 117 -0.51 -5.86 0.03
N TRP A 118 -0.98 -5.64 -1.19
CA TRP A 118 -0.72 -4.45 -1.99
C TRP A 118 -1.67 -3.30 -1.64
N TRP A 119 -1.08 -2.15 -1.32
CA TRP A 119 -1.75 -0.88 -1.06
C TRP A 119 -1.25 0.20 -2.01
N GLU A 120 -2.14 1.06 -2.46
CA GLU A 120 -1.82 2.31 -3.12
C GLU A 120 -1.93 3.49 -2.15
N MET A 121 -0.93 4.37 -2.18
CA MET A 121 -0.91 5.65 -1.49
C MET A 121 -0.91 6.76 -2.55
N LYS A 122 -2.00 7.51 -2.63
CA LYS A 122 -2.22 8.55 -3.66
C LYS A 122 -2.10 9.92 -3.03
N LEU A 123 -1.23 10.74 -3.57
CA LEU A 123 -1.03 12.11 -3.13
C LEU A 123 -1.50 13.08 -4.20
N ARG A 124 -2.23 14.10 -3.78
CA ARG A 124 -2.53 15.30 -4.57
C ARG A 124 -1.76 16.45 -3.96
N ILE A 125 -0.90 17.10 -4.73
CA ILE A 125 0.01 18.14 -4.28
C ILE A 125 -0.38 19.43 -4.96
N GLN A 126 -0.63 20.48 -4.16
CA GLN A 126 -0.89 21.82 -4.62
C GLN A 126 0.10 22.79 -3.96
N ALA A 127 0.92 23.46 -4.77
CA ALA A 127 1.83 24.51 -4.32
C ALA A 127 1.65 25.74 -5.22
N GLY A 128 1.18 26.84 -4.63
CA GLY A 128 0.77 28.03 -5.38
C GLY A 128 -0.33 27.69 -6.41
N ALA A 129 -0.10 28.03 -7.66
CA ALA A 129 -1.01 27.73 -8.78
C ALA A 129 -0.79 26.33 -9.39
N ALA A 130 0.31 25.65 -9.06
CA ALA A 130 0.62 24.34 -9.59
C ALA A 130 -0.05 23.24 -8.77
N ASN A 131 -0.64 22.28 -9.47
CA ASN A 131 -1.14 21.04 -8.86
C ASN A 131 -0.69 19.85 -9.68
N ASP A 132 -0.50 18.71 -9.01
CA ASP A 132 -0.16 17.44 -9.63
C ASP A 132 -0.48 16.30 -8.66
N ARG A 133 -0.30 15.05 -9.12
CA ARG A 133 -0.59 13.84 -8.34
C ARG A 133 0.49 12.80 -8.54
N VAL A 134 0.65 11.95 -7.53
CA VAL A 134 1.54 10.80 -7.60
C VAL A 134 0.91 9.62 -6.87
N THR A 135 1.16 8.40 -7.34
CA THR A 135 0.71 7.17 -6.69
C THR A 135 1.91 6.32 -6.35
N PHE A 136 2.00 5.89 -5.10
CA PHE A 136 3.01 4.93 -4.63
C PHE A 136 2.34 3.60 -4.35
N ASN A 137 3.03 2.51 -4.71
CA ASN A 137 2.63 1.17 -4.31
C ASN A 137 3.45 0.71 -3.12
N THR A 138 2.79 0.09 -2.16
CA THR A 138 3.40 -0.48 -0.97
C THR A 138 2.90 -1.90 -0.79
N VAL A 139 3.79 -2.87 -0.63
CA VAL A 139 3.43 -4.23 -0.25
C VAL A 139 3.72 -4.42 1.22
N VAL A 140 2.67 -4.57 2.01
CA VAL A 140 2.76 -4.81 3.45
C VAL A 140 2.85 -6.31 3.68
N ALA A 141 3.95 -6.76 4.30
CA ALA A 141 4.18 -8.16 4.64
C ALA A 141 3.86 -8.43 6.12
N GLU A 142 3.64 -9.70 6.46
CA GLU A 142 3.63 -10.11 7.85
C GLU A 142 5.00 -9.82 8.49
N PRO A 143 5.04 -9.37 9.75
CA PRO A 143 6.30 -9.29 10.49
C PRO A 143 6.96 -10.66 10.52
N ALA A 144 8.27 -10.71 10.25
CA ALA A 144 9.00 -11.96 10.41
C ALA A 144 8.80 -12.46 11.85
N PRO A 145 8.54 -13.76 12.05
CA PRO A 145 8.43 -14.31 13.39
C PRO A 145 9.75 -14.09 14.14
N ASP A 146 9.65 -13.59 15.37
CA ASP A 146 10.79 -13.35 16.26
C ASP A 146 11.46 -14.68 16.63
N HIS A 147 12.36 -15.18 15.80
CA HIS A 147 13.18 -16.37 16.10
C HIS A 147 14.35 -16.07 17.04
N ALA A 148 14.42 -14.86 17.63
CA ALA A 148 15.58 -14.41 18.39
C ALA A 148 15.59 -14.81 19.88
N LEU A 149 14.61 -15.54 20.42
CA LEU A 149 14.53 -15.86 21.86
C LEU A 149 14.51 -17.34 22.20
N ALA A 150 14.77 -18.25 21.26
CA ALA A 150 14.78 -19.70 21.54
C ALA A 150 16.20 -20.32 21.65
N ALA A 151 17.23 -19.50 21.82
CA ALA A 151 18.62 -19.98 22.00
C ALA A 151 19.25 -19.40 23.27
N ARG A 152 18.75 -19.81 24.43
CA ARG A 152 19.48 -19.78 25.72
C ARG A 152 19.09 -20.97 26.58
#